data_642a7440d108894d18cdbd6df9668946
#
_entry.id   642a7440d108894d18cdbd6df9668946
#
_cell.length_a   1.000
_cell.length_b   1.000
_cell.length_c   1.000
_cell.angle_alpha   90.00
_cell.angle_beta   90.00
_cell.angle_gamma   90.00
#
_symmetry.space_group_name_H-M   'P 1'
#
loop_
_entity.id
_entity.type
_entity.pdbx_description
1 polymer ?
#
loop_
_entity_poly.entity_id
_entity_poly.type
_entity_poly.pdbx_seq_one_letter_code
_entity_poly.pdbx_strand_id
1 'polypeptide(L)'
;DLTKETLPNGLQVLLVHKPDYQRSLFLLGAKVGGFDIDQNVDGTLVHHKSGLAHYLEHQMFYLDGEDVSELFAGLQCSTNAYTSYTETAFYFSTTADVKKPLKLLFDFVENLDVTNKTIEKEKGIILSEYDMYQQSPEQRLFKETLISLYKNHPMKVDVLGSKEDIQNMRMEDLKYFYELNYDPSKLCLVGITGKDTNEIMEWIKDCQKDVESKCDKEIS
;
A
#
# COMPACT_ATOMS: atom_id res chain seq x y z
N ASP A 1 16.20 -1.60 20.64
CA ASP A 1 16.79 -2.70 19.88
C ASP A 1 16.03 -2.88 18.57
N LEU A 2 16.75 -3.28 17.50
CA LEU A 2 16.18 -3.57 16.18
C LEU A 2 16.35 -5.07 15.90
N THR A 3 15.24 -5.74 15.60
CA THR A 3 15.22 -7.11 15.08
C THR A 3 14.83 -7.08 13.60
N LYS A 4 15.59 -7.76 12.76
CA LYS A 4 15.32 -7.88 11.32
C LYS A 4 15.37 -9.35 10.90
N GLU A 5 14.32 -9.81 10.23
CA GLU A 5 14.24 -11.15 9.65
C GLU A 5 13.62 -11.10 8.25
N THR A 6 14.00 -12.06 7.41
CA THR A 6 13.31 -12.36 6.14
C THR A 6 12.67 -13.73 6.28
N LEU A 7 11.36 -13.78 6.13
CA LEU A 7 10.58 -15.01 6.30
C LEU A 7 10.75 -15.94 5.08
N PRO A 8 10.39 -17.22 5.19
CA PRO A 8 10.50 -18.18 4.07
C PRO A 8 9.77 -17.75 2.79
N ASN A 9 8.65 -17.02 2.91
CA ASN A 9 7.91 -16.46 1.76
C ASN A 9 8.49 -15.15 1.21
N GLY A 10 9.64 -14.69 1.74
CA GLY A 10 10.34 -13.50 1.31
C GLY A 10 9.91 -12.20 2.03
N LEU A 11 8.85 -12.22 2.86
CA LEU A 11 8.44 -11.05 3.63
C LEU A 11 9.57 -10.56 4.53
N GLN A 12 9.93 -9.29 4.40
CA GLN A 12 10.89 -8.65 5.31
C GLN A 12 10.17 -8.10 6.53
N VAL A 13 10.70 -8.39 7.72
CA VAL A 13 10.14 -7.92 8.99
C VAL A 13 11.21 -7.17 9.77
N LEU A 14 10.91 -5.92 10.12
CA LEU A 14 11.76 -5.07 10.97
C LEU A 14 10.97 -4.65 12.20
N LEU A 15 11.42 -5.05 13.38
CA LEU A 15 10.77 -4.68 14.64
C LEU A 15 11.72 -3.86 15.52
N VAL A 16 11.27 -2.69 15.95
CA VAL A 16 11.98 -1.80 16.87
C VAL A 16 11.34 -1.87 18.25
N HIS A 17 12.08 -2.39 19.21
CA HIS A 17 11.65 -2.43 20.60
C HIS A 17 11.94 -1.08 21.29
N LYS A 18 10.89 -0.45 21.83
CA LYS A 18 10.92 0.81 22.60
C LYS A 18 10.11 0.62 23.88
N PRO A 19 10.72 0.11 24.97
CA PRO A 19 9.98 -0.32 26.17
C PRO A 19 9.10 0.77 26.80
N ASP A 20 9.48 2.02 26.66
CA ASP A 20 8.76 3.16 27.23
C ASP A 20 7.56 3.64 26.38
N TYR A 21 7.37 3.04 25.19
CA TYR A 21 6.29 3.42 24.27
C TYR A 21 5.02 2.63 24.58
N GLN A 22 3.97 3.34 24.93
CA GLN A 22 2.64 2.75 25.14
C GLN A 22 1.93 2.48 23.81
N ARG A 23 2.17 3.34 22.81
CA ARG A 23 1.56 3.20 21.48
C ARG A 23 2.46 2.39 20.57
N SER A 24 1.87 1.36 19.96
CA SER A 24 2.49 0.58 18.90
C SER A 24 2.08 1.11 17.53
N LEU A 25 2.99 1.08 16.58
CA LEU A 25 2.77 1.43 15.17
C LEU A 25 3.32 0.31 14.31
N PHE A 26 2.51 -0.21 13.39
CA PHE A 26 2.90 -1.20 12.39
C PHE A 26 2.53 -0.72 11.00
N LEU A 27 3.47 -0.84 10.08
CA LEU A 27 3.37 -0.41 8.70
C LEU A 27 3.77 -1.59 7.78
N LEU A 28 2.90 -1.94 6.85
CA LEU A 28 3.18 -2.89 5.79
C LEU A 28 3.27 -2.13 4.46
N GLY A 29 4.44 -2.12 3.85
CA GLY A 29 4.73 -1.34 2.66
C GLY A 29 5.15 -2.20 1.48
N ALA A 30 4.75 -1.77 0.29
CA ALA A 30 5.22 -2.27 -0.99
C ALA A 30 6.10 -1.22 -1.67
N LYS A 31 7.19 -1.64 -2.30
CA LYS A 31 8.09 -0.76 -3.05
C LYS A 31 7.52 -0.48 -4.45
N VAL A 32 6.37 0.15 -4.48
CA VAL A 32 5.64 0.51 -5.72
C VAL A 32 4.84 1.79 -5.47
N GLY A 33 4.85 2.72 -6.41
CA GLY A 33 4.19 4.01 -6.26
C GLY A 33 3.93 4.71 -7.60
N GLY A 34 3.85 6.03 -7.55
CA GLY A 34 3.50 6.85 -8.72
C GLY A 34 4.51 6.80 -9.87
N PHE A 35 5.75 6.32 -9.64
CA PHE A 35 6.75 6.14 -10.69
C PHE A 35 6.53 4.88 -11.53
N ASP A 36 5.80 3.90 -11.02
CA ASP A 36 5.63 2.58 -11.63
C ASP A 36 4.54 2.59 -12.72
N ILE A 37 4.62 3.57 -13.63
CA ILE A 37 3.80 3.66 -14.85
C ILE A 37 4.34 2.70 -15.90
N ASP A 38 5.66 2.57 -15.99
CA ASP A 38 6.34 1.64 -16.87
C ASP A 38 7.14 0.66 -16.01
N GLN A 39 6.83 -0.63 -16.13
CA GLN A 39 7.55 -1.71 -15.45
C GLN A 39 8.09 -2.69 -16.48
N ASN A 40 9.34 -3.09 -16.32
CA ASN A 40 9.90 -4.19 -17.11
C ASN A 40 9.56 -5.50 -16.37
N VAL A 41 8.73 -6.32 -16.99
CA VAL A 41 8.27 -7.61 -16.45
C VAL A 41 8.87 -8.71 -17.32
N ASP A 42 9.81 -9.47 -16.77
CA ASP A 42 10.52 -10.56 -17.48
C ASP A 42 11.11 -10.10 -18.83
N GLY A 43 11.68 -8.90 -18.88
CA GLY A 43 12.26 -8.30 -20.08
C GLY A 43 11.25 -7.64 -21.03
N THR A 44 9.97 -7.63 -20.70
CA THR A 44 8.92 -6.97 -21.48
C THR A 44 8.45 -5.69 -20.79
N LEU A 45 8.47 -4.57 -21.51
CA LEU A 45 7.97 -3.30 -20.99
C LEU A 45 6.44 -3.31 -20.93
N VAL A 46 5.90 -3.16 -19.75
CA VAL A 46 4.46 -3.03 -19.48
C VAL A 46 4.15 -1.60 -19.11
N HIS A 47 3.21 -0.98 -19.82
CA HIS A 47 2.74 0.37 -19.53
C HIS A 47 1.42 0.32 -18.77
N HIS A 48 1.40 0.94 -17.59
CA HIS A 48 0.23 1.06 -16.73
C HIS A 48 -0.41 2.44 -16.86
N LYS A 49 -1.69 2.53 -16.52
CA LYS A 49 -2.37 3.82 -16.36
C LYS A 49 -1.73 4.63 -15.23
N SER A 50 -1.60 5.92 -15.41
CA SER A 50 -1.11 6.80 -14.34
C SER A 50 -2.09 6.81 -13.16
N GLY A 51 -1.56 6.91 -11.94
CA GLY A 51 -2.36 6.88 -10.71
C GLY A 51 -2.84 5.48 -10.28
N LEU A 52 -2.39 4.42 -10.96
CA LEU A 52 -2.82 3.05 -10.66
C LEU A 52 -2.43 2.62 -9.24
N ALA A 53 -1.23 2.97 -8.77
CA ALA A 53 -0.78 2.66 -7.42
C ALA A 53 -1.69 3.31 -6.35
N HIS A 54 -2.04 4.58 -6.52
CA HIS A 54 -2.93 5.31 -5.62
C HIS A 54 -4.37 4.79 -5.68
N TYR A 55 -4.87 4.50 -6.89
CA TYR A 55 -6.21 3.91 -7.04
C TYR A 55 -6.30 2.54 -6.35
N LEU A 56 -5.25 1.73 -6.49
CA LEU A 56 -5.18 0.43 -5.84
C LEU A 56 -5.14 0.57 -4.31
N GLU A 57 -4.42 1.56 -3.77
CA GLU A 57 -4.43 1.86 -2.33
C GLU A 57 -5.85 2.05 -1.81
N HIS A 58 -6.65 2.92 -2.46
CA HIS A 58 -8.06 3.11 -2.12
C HIS A 58 -8.86 1.81 -2.19
N GLN A 59 -8.66 1.05 -3.26
CA GLN A 59 -9.39 -0.20 -3.50
C GLN A 59 -9.07 -1.28 -2.47
N MET A 60 -7.86 -1.28 -1.91
CA MET A 60 -7.44 -2.28 -0.92
C MET A 60 -8.09 -2.11 0.46
N PHE A 61 -8.76 -0.99 0.74
CA PHE A 61 -9.50 -0.78 2.00
C PHE A 61 -10.85 -1.53 2.06
N TYR A 62 -11.01 -2.59 1.28
CA TYR A 62 -12.13 -3.52 1.35
C TYR A 62 -11.66 -4.93 1.68
N LEU A 63 -12.36 -5.61 2.56
CA LEU A 63 -12.14 -7.02 2.91
C LEU A 63 -13.50 -7.69 3.11
N ASP A 64 -13.80 -8.74 2.34
CA ASP A 64 -15.09 -9.45 2.37
C ASP A 64 -16.31 -8.50 2.21
N GLY A 65 -16.13 -7.42 1.45
CA GLY A 65 -17.13 -6.38 1.20
C GLY A 65 -17.29 -5.34 2.31
N GLU A 66 -16.53 -5.44 3.40
CA GLU A 66 -16.54 -4.50 4.52
C GLU A 66 -15.44 -3.44 4.38
N ASP A 67 -15.67 -2.26 4.98
CA ASP A 67 -14.66 -1.20 5.05
C ASP A 67 -13.63 -1.53 6.14
N VAL A 68 -12.37 -1.68 5.73
CA VAL A 68 -11.26 -2.03 6.62
C VAL A 68 -11.06 -0.98 7.73
N SER A 69 -11.34 0.30 7.45
CA SER A 69 -11.23 1.36 8.47
C SER A 69 -12.20 1.15 9.64
N GLU A 70 -13.41 0.67 9.35
CA GLU A 70 -14.41 0.33 10.38
C GLU A 70 -13.98 -0.90 11.19
N LEU A 71 -13.39 -1.89 10.53
CA LEU A 71 -12.84 -3.08 11.21
C LEU A 71 -11.71 -2.70 12.17
N PHE A 72 -10.79 -1.82 11.78
CA PHE A 72 -9.74 -1.31 12.67
C PHE A 72 -10.31 -0.48 13.84
N ALA A 73 -11.31 0.35 13.59
CA ALA A 73 -11.98 1.11 14.64
C ALA A 73 -12.60 0.18 15.69
N GLY A 74 -13.21 -0.93 15.28
CA GLY A 74 -13.72 -1.98 16.17
C GLY A 74 -12.64 -2.64 17.03
N LEU A 75 -11.38 -2.60 16.61
CA LEU A 75 -10.20 -3.09 17.36
C LEU A 75 -9.50 -1.99 18.17
N GLN A 76 -10.10 -0.81 18.31
CA GLN A 76 -9.52 0.36 18.99
C GLN A 76 -8.20 0.83 18.34
N CYS A 77 -8.10 0.73 17.05
CA CYS A 77 -6.96 1.15 16.25
C CYS A 77 -7.31 2.34 15.37
N SER A 78 -6.36 3.26 15.19
CA SER A 78 -6.38 4.17 14.05
C SER A 78 -5.60 3.54 12.89
N THR A 79 -6.13 3.65 11.69
CA THR A 79 -5.50 3.18 10.46
C THR A 79 -5.43 4.28 9.42
N ASN A 80 -4.48 4.18 8.53
CA ASN A 80 -4.39 5.00 7.33
C ASN A 80 -3.46 4.32 6.31
N ALA A 81 -3.36 4.93 5.13
CA ALA A 81 -2.41 4.54 4.11
C ALA A 81 -1.89 5.77 3.38
N TYR A 82 -0.86 5.59 2.58
CA TYR A 82 -0.40 6.60 1.64
C TYR A 82 0.28 5.96 0.44
N THR A 83 0.20 6.62 -0.70
CA THR A 83 0.99 6.34 -1.90
C THR A 83 1.90 7.52 -2.17
N SER A 84 3.21 7.25 -2.27
CA SER A 84 4.20 8.20 -2.74
C SER A 84 4.63 7.89 -4.18
N TYR A 85 5.69 8.52 -4.64
CA TYR A 85 6.27 8.19 -5.94
C TYR A 85 6.93 6.81 -5.97
N THR A 86 7.44 6.31 -4.85
CA THR A 86 8.30 5.12 -4.76
C THR A 86 7.75 4.00 -3.89
N GLU A 87 6.78 4.29 -3.04
CA GLU A 87 6.19 3.29 -2.14
C GLU A 87 4.71 3.55 -1.89
N THR A 88 4.01 2.47 -1.55
CA THR A 88 2.66 2.48 -0.99
C THR A 88 2.68 1.76 0.34
N ALA A 89 2.10 2.35 1.37
CA ALA A 89 2.16 1.81 2.73
C ALA A 89 0.80 1.88 3.42
N PHE A 90 0.48 0.83 4.16
CA PHE A 90 -0.70 0.66 4.98
C PHE A 90 -0.26 0.51 6.43
N TYR A 91 -0.89 1.21 7.35
CA TYR A 91 -0.46 1.18 8.75
C TYR A 91 -1.60 1.33 9.73
N PHE A 92 -1.37 0.83 10.93
CA PHE A 92 -2.23 1.10 12.07
C PHE A 92 -1.41 1.48 13.31
N SER A 93 -2.06 2.16 14.23
CA SER A 93 -1.52 2.41 15.56
C SER A 93 -2.56 2.09 16.64
N THR A 94 -2.06 1.56 17.77
CA THR A 94 -2.90 1.22 18.91
C THR A 94 -2.13 1.28 20.22
N THR A 95 -2.84 1.46 21.33
CA THR A 95 -2.33 1.27 22.70
C THR A 95 -2.78 -0.07 23.30
N ALA A 96 -3.63 -0.82 22.58
CA ALA A 96 -4.21 -2.09 23.01
C ALA A 96 -3.40 -3.31 22.51
N ASP A 97 -4.07 -4.44 22.28
CA ASP A 97 -3.46 -5.60 21.66
C ASP A 97 -3.06 -5.34 20.20
N VAL A 98 -1.92 -5.89 19.79
CA VAL A 98 -1.38 -5.69 18.43
C VAL A 98 -1.63 -6.89 17.51
N LYS A 99 -1.91 -8.06 18.05
CA LYS A 99 -2.02 -9.32 17.27
C LYS A 99 -3.20 -9.30 16.31
N LYS A 100 -4.38 -8.96 16.80
CA LYS A 100 -5.60 -8.89 15.97
C LYS A 100 -5.50 -7.83 14.86
N PRO A 101 -5.13 -6.56 15.14
CA PRO A 101 -4.98 -5.58 14.08
C PRO A 101 -3.81 -5.88 13.13
N LEU A 102 -2.75 -6.54 13.59
CA LEU A 102 -1.66 -6.99 12.73
C LEU A 102 -2.13 -8.11 11.76
N LYS A 103 -2.95 -9.05 12.26
CA LYS A 103 -3.61 -10.05 11.40
C LYS A 103 -4.50 -9.38 10.34
N LEU A 104 -5.31 -8.40 10.75
CA LEU A 104 -6.15 -7.64 9.81
C LEU A 104 -5.32 -6.89 8.77
N LEU A 105 -4.16 -6.31 9.17
CA LEU A 105 -3.24 -5.66 8.23
C LEU A 105 -2.74 -6.63 7.16
N PHE A 106 -2.33 -7.82 7.53
CA PHE A 106 -1.96 -8.87 6.57
C PHE A 106 -3.15 -9.28 5.70
N ASP A 107 -4.31 -9.55 6.31
CA ASP A 107 -5.46 -10.07 5.60
C ASP A 107 -5.92 -9.16 4.47
N PHE A 108 -5.98 -7.84 4.67
CA PHE A 108 -6.46 -6.96 3.60
C PHE A 108 -5.37 -6.55 2.60
N VAL A 109 -4.09 -6.52 2.99
CA VAL A 109 -3.00 -6.19 2.06
C VAL A 109 -2.63 -7.40 1.19
N GLU A 110 -2.71 -8.61 1.72
CA GLU A 110 -2.38 -9.86 1.00
C GLU A 110 -3.55 -10.43 0.18
N ASN A 111 -4.77 -9.86 0.31
CA ASN A 111 -5.96 -10.34 -0.41
C ASN A 111 -6.72 -9.16 -1.01
N LEU A 112 -6.61 -8.99 -2.32
CA LEU A 112 -7.33 -7.93 -3.02
C LEU A 112 -8.82 -8.29 -3.16
N ASP A 113 -9.68 -7.54 -2.45
CA ASP A 113 -11.13 -7.58 -2.61
C ASP A 113 -11.60 -6.43 -3.50
N VAL A 114 -11.87 -6.72 -4.77
CA VAL A 114 -12.26 -5.75 -5.78
C VAL A 114 -13.49 -6.18 -6.54
N THR A 115 -14.47 -5.30 -6.65
CA THR A 115 -15.70 -5.47 -7.41
C THR A 115 -15.95 -4.26 -8.31
N ASN A 116 -16.76 -4.41 -9.35
CA ASN A 116 -17.15 -3.26 -10.17
C ASN A 116 -17.82 -2.15 -9.36
N LYS A 117 -18.57 -2.53 -8.31
CA LYS A 117 -19.23 -1.57 -7.41
C LYS A 117 -18.22 -0.75 -6.61
N THR A 118 -17.19 -1.40 -6.05
CA THR A 118 -16.15 -0.70 -5.28
C THR A 118 -15.29 0.16 -6.20
N ILE A 119 -14.98 -0.29 -7.41
CA ILE A 119 -14.26 0.51 -8.42
C ILE A 119 -15.02 1.79 -8.73
N GLU A 120 -16.31 1.72 -9.06
CA GLU A 120 -17.09 2.93 -9.39
C GLU A 120 -17.25 3.88 -8.19
N LYS A 121 -17.36 3.33 -6.97
CA LYS A 121 -17.38 4.14 -5.75
C LYS A 121 -16.07 4.89 -5.56
N GLU A 122 -14.93 4.20 -5.60
CA GLU A 122 -13.61 4.82 -5.41
C GLU A 122 -13.25 5.76 -6.55
N LYS A 123 -13.65 5.47 -7.78
CA LYS A 123 -13.51 6.39 -8.91
C LYS A 123 -14.09 7.78 -8.60
N GLY A 124 -15.30 7.82 -8.05
CA GLY A 124 -15.96 9.08 -7.65
C GLY A 124 -15.19 9.82 -6.55
N ILE A 125 -14.68 9.09 -5.56
CA ILE A 125 -13.89 9.65 -4.45
C ILE A 125 -12.57 10.23 -4.98
N ILE A 126 -11.81 9.45 -5.76
CA ILE A 126 -10.52 9.86 -6.32
C ILE A 126 -10.67 11.05 -7.29
N LEU A 127 -11.72 11.08 -8.10
CA LEU A 127 -12.01 12.24 -8.95
C LEU A 127 -12.31 13.51 -8.14
N SER A 128 -13.01 13.38 -7.02
CA SER A 128 -13.27 14.49 -6.11
C SER A 128 -11.99 14.97 -5.43
N GLU A 129 -11.12 14.06 -5.05
CA GLU A 129 -9.80 14.36 -4.51
C GLU A 129 -8.93 15.06 -5.56
N TYR A 130 -8.90 14.56 -6.78
CA TYR A 130 -8.21 15.20 -7.91
C TYR A 130 -8.67 16.64 -8.11
N ASP A 131 -9.97 16.88 -8.16
CA ASP A 131 -10.53 18.22 -8.36
C ASP A 131 -10.20 19.15 -7.17
N MET A 132 -10.14 18.62 -5.92
CA MET A 132 -9.71 19.36 -4.73
C MET A 132 -8.25 19.82 -4.85
N TYR A 133 -7.33 18.93 -5.25
CA TYR A 133 -5.93 19.30 -5.45
C TYR A 133 -5.74 20.30 -6.59
N GLN A 134 -6.52 20.21 -7.67
CA GLN A 134 -6.47 21.18 -8.78
C GLN A 134 -6.91 22.60 -8.34
N GLN A 135 -7.74 22.70 -7.29
CA GLN A 135 -8.17 24.00 -6.74
C GLN A 135 -7.17 24.57 -5.73
N SER A 136 -6.23 23.80 -5.21
CA SER A 136 -5.20 24.28 -4.29
C SER A 136 -4.08 25.00 -5.05
N PRO A 137 -3.85 26.31 -4.78
CA PRO A 137 -2.76 27.05 -5.44
C PRO A 137 -1.38 26.44 -5.17
N GLU A 138 -1.14 25.95 -3.95
CA GLU A 138 0.14 25.35 -3.56
C GLU A 138 0.39 24.05 -4.30
N GLN A 139 -0.61 23.17 -4.38
CA GLN A 139 -0.50 21.90 -5.10
C GLN A 139 -0.32 22.13 -6.61
N ARG A 140 -1.02 23.10 -7.18
CA ARG A 140 -0.83 23.50 -8.58
C ARG A 140 0.56 24.02 -8.85
N LEU A 141 1.05 24.91 -7.98
CA LEU A 141 2.41 25.45 -8.12
C LEU A 141 3.45 24.35 -8.07
N PHE A 142 3.33 23.40 -7.14
CA PHE A 142 4.22 22.26 -7.02
C PHE A 142 4.19 21.39 -8.29
N LYS A 143 2.99 21.02 -8.75
CA LYS A 143 2.79 20.23 -9.98
C LYS A 143 3.38 20.92 -11.22
N GLU A 144 3.08 22.20 -11.44
CA GLU A 144 3.60 22.93 -12.59
C GLU A 144 5.12 23.09 -12.53
N THR A 145 5.68 23.19 -11.32
CA THR A 145 7.14 23.19 -11.11
C THR A 145 7.75 21.87 -11.56
N LEU A 146 7.18 20.73 -11.14
CA LEU A 146 7.67 19.41 -11.56
C LEU A 146 7.56 19.18 -13.07
N ILE A 147 6.44 19.57 -13.68
CA ILE A 147 6.24 19.49 -15.14
C ILE A 147 7.28 20.35 -15.88
N SER A 148 7.63 21.50 -15.35
CA SER A 148 8.63 22.41 -15.94
C SER A 148 10.05 21.88 -15.81
N LEU A 149 10.38 21.22 -14.69
CA LEU A 149 11.71 20.69 -14.40
C LEU A 149 11.97 19.37 -15.13
N TYR A 150 10.99 18.50 -15.27
CA TYR A 150 11.16 17.14 -15.74
C TYR A 150 10.44 16.90 -17.07
N LYS A 151 11.21 16.80 -18.16
CA LYS A 151 10.65 16.52 -19.50
C LYS A 151 10.24 15.06 -19.68
N ASN A 152 11.10 14.13 -19.27
CA ASN A 152 10.95 12.69 -19.54
C ASN A 152 10.87 11.83 -18.28
N HIS A 153 11.09 12.40 -17.09
CA HIS A 153 11.03 11.66 -15.83
C HIS A 153 9.56 11.52 -15.34
N PRO A 154 9.16 10.37 -14.81
CA PRO A 154 7.79 10.15 -14.31
C PRO A 154 7.36 11.08 -13.17
N MET A 155 8.29 11.77 -12.51
CA MET A 155 7.97 12.77 -11.48
C MET A 155 7.08 13.93 -11.96
N LYS A 156 6.97 14.16 -13.28
CA LYS A 156 6.03 15.13 -13.85
C LYS A 156 4.57 14.66 -13.82
N VAL A 157 4.36 13.37 -13.60
CA VAL A 157 3.02 12.77 -13.53
C VAL A 157 2.58 12.78 -12.06
N ASP A 158 1.37 13.25 -11.83
CA ASP A 158 0.77 13.28 -10.50
C ASP A 158 0.60 11.86 -9.96
N VAL A 159 0.84 11.65 -8.65
CA VAL A 159 0.61 10.35 -7.99
C VAL A 159 -0.85 9.91 -8.11
N LEU A 160 -1.79 10.86 -8.12
CA LEU A 160 -3.20 10.56 -8.38
C LEU A 160 -3.47 10.11 -9.82
N GLY A 161 -2.55 10.40 -10.73
CA GLY A 161 -2.71 10.13 -12.15
C GLY A 161 -3.44 11.23 -12.92
N SER A 162 -3.72 10.95 -14.19
CA SER A 162 -4.54 11.83 -15.03
C SER A 162 -6.03 11.57 -14.79
N LYS A 163 -6.84 12.60 -15.00
CA LYS A 163 -8.31 12.46 -14.91
C LYS A 163 -8.85 11.40 -15.87
N GLU A 164 -8.26 11.31 -17.06
CA GLU A 164 -8.61 10.32 -18.07
C GLU A 164 -8.32 8.90 -17.61
N ASP A 165 -7.12 8.64 -17.05
CA ASP A 165 -6.74 7.33 -16.55
C ASP A 165 -7.61 6.90 -15.36
N ILE A 166 -7.90 7.83 -14.43
CA ILE A 166 -8.80 7.56 -13.30
C ILE A 166 -10.19 7.16 -13.80
N GLN A 167 -10.74 7.87 -14.80
CA GLN A 167 -12.07 7.57 -15.38
C GLN A 167 -12.12 6.23 -16.08
N ASN A 168 -11.01 5.83 -16.71
CA ASN A 168 -10.90 4.60 -17.51
C ASN A 168 -10.28 3.42 -16.75
N MET A 169 -10.09 3.55 -15.42
CA MET A 169 -9.56 2.47 -14.59
C MET A 169 -10.49 1.25 -14.59
N ARG A 170 -9.92 0.06 -14.76
CA ARG A 170 -10.64 -1.21 -14.85
C ARG A 170 -10.13 -2.21 -13.81
N MET A 171 -10.96 -3.20 -13.53
CA MET A 171 -10.63 -4.28 -12.60
C MET A 171 -9.36 -5.03 -13.02
N GLU A 172 -9.19 -5.29 -14.32
CA GLU A 172 -8.03 -5.99 -14.86
C GLU A 172 -6.73 -5.22 -14.61
N ASP A 173 -6.75 -3.90 -14.75
CA ASP A 173 -5.60 -3.04 -14.48
C ASP A 173 -5.15 -3.18 -13.02
N LEU A 174 -6.11 -3.09 -12.09
CA LEU A 174 -5.87 -3.18 -10.64
C LEU A 174 -5.37 -4.56 -10.24
N LYS A 175 -6.00 -5.63 -10.72
CA LYS A 175 -5.62 -7.01 -10.42
C LYS A 175 -4.22 -7.33 -10.93
N TYR A 176 -3.92 -6.96 -12.17
CA TYR A 176 -2.62 -7.24 -12.77
C TYR A 176 -1.50 -6.51 -12.03
N PHE A 177 -1.69 -5.23 -11.72
CA PHE A 177 -0.72 -4.45 -10.97
C PHE A 177 -0.51 -4.98 -9.54
N TYR A 178 -1.60 -5.42 -8.89
CA TYR A 178 -1.54 -6.05 -7.58
C TYR A 178 -0.73 -7.35 -7.61
N GLU A 179 -1.02 -8.24 -8.56
CA GLU A 179 -0.30 -9.51 -8.74
C GLU A 179 1.20 -9.31 -8.96
N LEU A 180 1.58 -8.25 -9.67
CA LEU A 180 2.98 -7.94 -9.92
C LEU A 180 3.72 -7.40 -8.66
N ASN A 181 3.04 -6.64 -7.81
CA ASN A 181 3.72 -5.76 -6.85
C ASN A 181 3.42 -6.08 -5.37
N TYR A 182 2.40 -6.88 -5.06
CA TYR A 182 1.97 -7.16 -3.68
C TYR A 182 2.22 -8.60 -3.22
N ASP A 183 3.14 -9.29 -3.86
CA ASP A 183 3.62 -10.59 -3.38
C ASP A 183 4.37 -10.42 -2.05
N PRO A 184 4.24 -11.36 -1.08
CA PRO A 184 4.94 -11.28 0.20
C PRO A 184 6.44 -10.99 0.07
N SER A 185 7.09 -11.53 -0.96
CA SER A 185 8.53 -11.30 -1.23
C SER A 185 8.88 -9.85 -1.58
N LYS A 186 7.87 -9.03 -1.92
CA LYS A 186 8.00 -7.60 -2.28
C LYS A 186 7.50 -6.67 -1.18
N LEU A 187 7.00 -7.23 -0.08
CA LEU A 187 6.48 -6.48 1.06
C LEU A 187 7.51 -6.38 2.20
N CYS A 188 7.39 -5.32 2.96
CA CYS A 188 8.18 -5.09 4.16
C CYS A 188 7.26 -4.64 5.30
N LEU A 189 7.27 -5.38 6.41
CA LEU A 189 6.62 -4.98 7.66
C LEU A 189 7.62 -4.25 8.55
N VAL A 190 7.26 -3.07 8.99
CA VAL A 190 8.01 -2.30 9.99
C VAL A 190 7.13 -2.07 11.21
N GLY A 191 7.60 -2.46 12.39
CA GLY A 191 6.90 -2.28 13.66
C GLY A 191 7.72 -1.53 14.70
N ILE A 192 7.09 -0.60 15.40
CA ILE A 192 7.67 0.05 16.59
C ILE A 192 6.71 -0.18 17.75
N THR A 193 7.20 -0.78 18.84
CA THR A 193 6.35 -1.18 19.96
C THR A 193 7.13 -1.22 21.26
N GLY A 194 6.43 -1.00 22.38
CA GLY A 194 6.95 -1.29 23.73
C GLY A 194 6.73 -2.73 24.18
N LYS A 195 6.04 -3.55 23.37
CA LYS A 195 5.79 -4.96 23.67
C LYS A 195 6.98 -5.84 23.29
N ASP A 196 6.98 -7.08 23.72
CA ASP A 196 8.05 -8.05 23.40
C ASP A 196 8.08 -8.33 21.89
N THR A 197 9.14 -7.87 21.24
CA THR A 197 9.33 -8.04 19.79
C THR A 197 9.66 -9.48 19.39
N ASN A 198 10.21 -10.29 20.30
CA ASN A 198 10.47 -11.71 20.00
C ASN A 198 9.15 -12.48 19.95
N GLU A 199 8.25 -12.25 20.91
CA GLU A 199 6.91 -12.84 20.89
C GLU A 199 6.12 -12.43 19.64
N ILE A 200 6.19 -11.14 19.26
CA ILE A 200 5.52 -10.64 18.06
C ILE A 200 6.12 -11.28 16.81
N MET A 201 7.45 -11.41 16.72
CA MET A 201 8.10 -12.04 15.57
C MET A 201 7.67 -13.50 15.39
N GLU A 202 7.65 -14.29 16.46
CA GLU A 202 7.18 -15.68 16.39
C GLU A 202 5.72 -15.78 15.98
N TRP A 203 4.89 -14.87 16.47
CA TRP A 203 3.49 -14.80 16.06
C TRP A 203 3.33 -14.42 14.56
N ILE A 204 4.15 -13.49 14.05
CA ILE A 204 4.16 -13.14 12.62
C ILE A 204 4.57 -14.36 11.77
N LYS A 205 5.60 -15.09 12.19
CA LYS A 205 6.04 -16.34 11.52
C LYS A 205 4.90 -17.35 11.45
N ASP A 206 4.17 -17.54 12.54
CA ASP A 206 3.03 -18.44 12.56
C ASP A 206 1.89 -17.98 11.64
N CYS A 207 1.59 -16.69 11.60
CA CYS A 207 0.61 -16.11 10.67
C CYS A 207 1.00 -16.29 9.20
N GLN A 208 2.30 -16.22 8.88
CA GLN A 208 2.81 -16.23 7.51
C GLN A 208 3.22 -17.62 7.02
N LYS A 209 3.18 -18.64 7.87
CA LYS A 209 3.69 -19.99 7.52
C LYS A 209 3.01 -20.65 6.33
N ASP A 210 1.72 -20.36 6.14
CA ASP A 210 0.88 -20.91 5.06
C ASP A 210 0.69 -19.91 3.90
N VAL A 211 1.33 -18.74 3.96
CA VAL A 211 1.28 -17.71 2.91
C VAL A 211 2.49 -17.89 2.01
N GLU A 212 2.25 -18.34 0.78
CA GLU A 212 3.30 -18.60 -0.20
C GLU A 212 3.52 -17.39 -1.12
N SER A 213 4.78 -17.16 -1.51
CA SER A 213 5.11 -16.26 -2.62
C SER A 213 4.64 -16.92 -3.93
N LYS A 214 3.85 -16.17 -4.71
CA LYS A 214 3.28 -16.64 -5.99
C LYS A 214 3.86 -15.91 -7.20
N CYS A 215 4.57 -14.80 -6.96
CA CYS A 215 5.16 -14.02 -8.04
C CYS A 215 6.56 -14.51 -8.35
N ASP A 216 6.71 -15.20 -9.46
CA ASP A 216 7.98 -15.65 -10.02
C ASP A 216 8.59 -14.65 -11.03
N LYS A 217 7.92 -13.52 -11.26
CA LYS A 217 8.31 -12.53 -12.26
C LYS A 217 9.37 -11.57 -11.73
N GLU A 218 10.38 -11.34 -12.56
CA GLU A 218 11.37 -10.30 -12.34
C GLU A 218 10.78 -8.94 -12.78
N ILE A 219 10.79 -7.95 -11.88
CA ILE A 219 10.26 -6.61 -12.12
C ILE A 219 11.33 -5.58 -11.82
N SER A 220 11.58 -4.69 -12.79
CA SER A 220 12.55 -3.58 -12.70
C SER A 220 12.06 -2.31 -13.37
#